data_3001f37b8dd0ea28b096ee16661db951
#
_entry.id   3001f37b8dd0ea28b096ee16661db951
#
_cell.length_a   1.000
_cell.length_b   1.000
_cell.length_c   1.000
_cell.angle_alpha   90.00
_cell.angle_beta   90.00
_cell.angle_gamma   90.00
#
_symmetry.space_group_name_H-M   'P 1'
#
loop_
_entity.id
_entity.type
_entity.pdbx_description
1 polymer ?
#
loop_
_entity_poly.entity_id
_entity_poly.type
_entity_poly.pdbx_seq_one_letter_code
_entity_poly.pdbx_strand_id
1 'polypeptide(L)'
;YEKAIEINPNYVGAHYNLGLVYKNLGEYHKAKSCYEKAIEINPNYAGAYSNLGAVFNELGDHKKAISCCEKAIQIQPNYAEAHNNLGVTLQEQGKLDEAVRSYARALQVKPDYDIALALKLHQQAHMCDWHAIAEFEQVQKTLGIMGEAVSTFSLLSREDSPVRQRLRSENWARQEYKKVQTPLPAKPVQKPTKLRIGYFSADFHDHPTLRLMSGVLAAHDSSRFEIYAYSYGATRHGEIRKQLAKQVDKFSDILGVTNLDVVTQARAHGLDIAVDLKGYTQNTRSELFAYRLAPIQINYLGYPSTMGADFIDYIVADATVIPEEQREHYSESIIYLPHSYQPNDNTRKIADSTITRADFSLPEDVFVFCCFNNNYKLSPREFDIWMRLLQKVDGSVLWLLRSNRWAEDNLYKEAEARGVDASRIVFAEMTPHVVTDPPLAFGSQGGQVNRSHHHPFAGSRVG
;
A
#
# COMPACT_ATOMS: atom_id res chain seq x y z
N TYR A 1 -0.64 33.92 4.84
CA TYR A 1 -1.30 34.19 3.54
C TYR A 1 -2.65 34.87 3.73
N GLU A 2 -3.45 34.55 4.76
CA GLU A 2 -4.76 35.18 5.02
C GLU A 2 -4.66 36.70 5.12
N LYS A 3 -3.74 37.23 5.92
CA LYS A 3 -3.48 38.68 5.98
C LYS A 3 -3.11 39.30 4.63
N ALA A 4 -2.38 38.61 3.79
CA ALA A 4 -2.04 39.08 2.47
C ALA A 4 -3.27 39.16 1.54
N ILE A 5 -4.21 38.25 1.71
CA ILE A 5 -5.49 38.24 0.99
C ILE A 5 -6.42 39.34 1.52
N GLU A 6 -6.42 39.62 2.83
CA GLU A 6 -7.16 40.73 3.40
C GLU A 6 -6.67 42.09 2.84
N ILE A 7 -5.36 42.25 2.66
CA ILE A 7 -4.77 43.49 2.12
C ILE A 7 -5.01 43.58 0.59
N ASN A 8 -4.85 42.47 -0.12
CA ASN A 8 -5.06 42.39 -1.56
C ASN A 8 -5.83 41.11 -1.94
N PRO A 9 -7.17 41.16 -2.04
CA PRO A 9 -8.02 40.03 -2.37
C PRO A 9 -7.72 39.38 -3.75
N ASN A 10 -7.06 40.12 -4.64
CA ASN A 10 -6.69 39.65 -5.98
C ASN A 10 -5.22 39.16 -6.06
N TYR A 11 -4.58 38.93 -4.93
CA TYR A 11 -3.21 38.41 -4.90
C TYR A 11 -3.19 36.91 -5.20
N VAL A 12 -3.05 36.54 -6.48
CA VAL A 12 -3.05 35.15 -7.00
C VAL A 12 -2.12 34.24 -6.21
N GLY A 13 -0.87 34.70 -5.95
CA GLY A 13 0.14 33.92 -5.23
C GLY A 13 -0.25 33.59 -3.78
N ALA A 14 -0.98 34.49 -3.11
CA ALA A 14 -1.44 34.23 -1.74
C ALA A 14 -2.54 33.15 -1.72
N HIS A 15 -3.50 33.20 -2.63
CA HIS A 15 -4.52 32.16 -2.77
C HIS A 15 -3.89 30.79 -3.13
N TYR A 16 -2.97 30.76 -4.11
CA TYR A 16 -2.28 29.53 -4.48
C TYR A 16 -1.50 28.91 -3.31
N ASN A 17 -0.70 29.72 -2.63
CA ASN A 17 0.11 29.22 -1.51
C ASN A 17 -0.74 28.83 -0.28
N LEU A 18 -1.86 29.50 -0.03
CA LEU A 18 -2.82 29.10 1.00
C LEU A 18 -3.46 27.75 0.61
N GLY A 19 -3.78 27.56 -0.67
CA GLY A 19 -4.24 26.28 -1.20
C GLY A 19 -3.24 25.13 -0.98
N LEU A 20 -1.92 25.39 -1.18
CA LEU A 20 -0.86 24.42 -0.87
C LEU A 20 -0.84 24.05 0.61
N VAL A 21 -0.96 25.05 1.50
CA VAL A 21 -1.00 24.79 2.95
C VAL A 21 -2.20 23.91 3.30
N TYR A 22 -3.41 24.27 2.83
CA TYR A 22 -4.60 23.46 3.11
C TYR A 22 -4.52 22.06 2.51
N LYS A 23 -3.97 21.90 1.30
CA LYS A 23 -3.73 20.59 0.70
C LYS A 23 -2.82 19.72 1.59
N ASN A 24 -1.71 20.29 2.07
CA ASN A 24 -0.76 19.59 2.94
C ASN A 24 -1.34 19.27 4.34
N LEU A 25 -2.36 20.02 4.77
CA LEU A 25 -3.10 19.72 6.00
C LEU A 25 -4.25 18.70 5.78
N GLY A 26 -4.47 18.22 4.54
CA GLY A 26 -5.59 17.35 4.21
C GLY A 26 -6.95 18.08 4.15
N GLU A 27 -6.95 19.41 4.23
CA GLU A 27 -8.17 20.23 4.19
C GLU A 27 -8.58 20.50 2.72
N TYR A 28 -8.87 19.42 1.97
CA TYR A 28 -9.04 19.45 0.52
C TYR A 28 -10.15 20.40 0.03
N HIS A 29 -11.24 20.55 0.78
CA HIS A 29 -12.31 21.50 0.41
C HIS A 29 -11.85 22.96 0.49
N LYS A 30 -11.04 23.33 1.49
CA LYS A 30 -10.46 24.68 1.59
C LYS A 30 -9.39 24.89 0.51
N ALA A 31 -8.53 23.88 0.27
CA ALA A 31 -7.54 23.92 -0.79
C ALA A 31 -8.19 24.15 -2.16
N LYS A 32 -9.28 23.42 -2.46
CA LYS A 32 -10.08 23.59 -3.68
C LYS A 32 -10.52 25.05 -3.85
N SER A 33 -11.17 25.63 -2.84
CA SER A 33 -11.67 27.01 -2.89
C SER A 33 -10.54 28.02 -3.16
N CYS A 34 -9.36 27.81 -2.56
CA CYS A 34 -8.20 28.65 -2.77
C CYS A 34 -7.68 28.57 -4.21
N TYR A 35 -7.57 27.36 -4.80
CA TYR A 35 -7.11 27.18 -6.17
C TYR A 35 -8.15 27.72 -7.17
N GLU A 36 -9.45 27.51 -6.95
CA GLU A 36 -10.52 28.06 -7.77
C GLU A 36 -10.45 29.60 -7.79
N LYS A 37 -10.19 30.23 -6.63
CA LYS A 37 -10.01 31.69 -6.59
C LYS A 37 -8.74 32.14 -7.30
N ALA A 38 -7.63 31.42 -7.18
CA ALA A 38 -6.41 31.72 -7.93
C ALA A 38 -6.64 31.65 -9.46
N ILE A 39 -7.44 30.67 -9.94
CA ILE A 39 -7.81 30.49 -11.34
C ILE A 39 -8.77 31.59 -11.79
N GLU A 40 -9.73 32.00 -10.96
CA GLU A 40 -10.64 33.11 -11.27
C GLU A 40 -9.86 34.41 -11.55
N ILE A 41 -8.84 34.68 -10.72
CA ILE A 41 -8.01 35.88 -10.87
C ILE A 41 -7.03 35.76 -12.04
N ASN A 42 -6.42 34.58 -12.23
CA ASN A 42 -5.52 34.29 -13.35
C ASN A 42 -5.89 32.96 -14.04
N PRO A 43 -6.73 33.00 -15.08
CA PRO A 43 -7.15 31.80 -15.84
C PRO A 43 -6.04 31.04 -16.57
N ASN A 44 -4.83 31.59 -16.63
CA ASN A 44 -3.67 30.96 -17.26
C ASN A 44 -2.65 30.46 -16.24
N TYR A 45 -3.06 30.23 -15.00
CA TYR A 45 -2.16 29.73 -13.95
C TYR A 45 -2.11 28.20 -13.93
N ALA A 46 -1.22 27.61 -14.73
CA ALA A 46 -1.06 26.15 -14.87
C ALA A 46 -0.87 25.43 -13.52
N GLY A 47 -0.08 26.00 -12.59
CA GLY A 47 0.16 25.44 -11.27
C GLY A 47 -1.11 25.28 -10.42
N ALA A 48 -2.02 26.26 -10.51
CA ALA A 48 -3.30 26.18 -9.79
C ALA A 48 -4.20 25.07 -10.36
N TYR A 49 -4.27 24.94 -11.68
CA TYR A 49 -4.99 23.84 -12.31
C TYR A 49 -4.41 22.47 -11.94
N SER A 50 -3.08 22.30 -12.00
CA SER A 50 -2.42 21.04 -11.65
C SER A 50 -2.71 20.61 -10.20
N ASN A 51 -2.60 21.55 -9.25
CA ASN A 51 -2.90 21.28 -7.85
C ASN A 51 -4.39 21.08 -7.58
N LEU A 52 -5.26 21.79 -8.29
CA LEU A 52 -6.71 21.57 -8.22
C LEU A 52 -7.07 20.17 -8.75
N GLY A 53 -6.39 19.71 -9.81
CA GLY A 53 -6.49 18.34 -10.29
C GLY A 53 -6.13 17.31 -9.24
N ALA A 54 -4.99 17.49 -8.55
CA ALA A 54 -4.59 16.65 -7.44
C ALA A 54 -5.64 16.65 -6.31
N VAL A 55 -6.19 17.82 -5.95
CA VAL A 55 -7.24 17.94 -4.92
C VAL A 55 -8.53 17.23 -5.36
N PHE A 56 -8.95 17.35 -6.63
CA PHE A 56 -10.11 16.61 -7.10
C PHE A 56 -9.89 15.09 -7.07
N ASN A 57 -8.66 14.63 -7.32
CA ASN A 57 -8.32 13.22 -7.19
C ASN A 57 -8.51 12.73 -5.75
N GLU A 58 -8.01 13.47 -4.75
CA GLU A 58 -8.20 13.16 -3.33
C GLU A 58 -9.68 13.19 -2.89
N LEU A 59 -10.49 14.03 -3.54
CA LEU A 59 -11.94 14.09 -3.33
C LEU A 59 -12.71 13.01 -4.10
N GLY A 60 -12.04 12.17 -4.91
CA GLY A 60 -12.65 11.10 -5.72
C GLY A 60 -13.35 11.59 -7.01
N ASP A 61 -13.25 12.88 -7.36
CA ASP A 61 -13.80 13.43 -8.62
C ASP A 61 -12.75 13.34 -9.75
N HIS A 62 -12.46 12.09 -10.15
CA HIS A 62 -11.42 11.81 -11.16
C HIS A 62 -11.69 12.47 -12.52
N LYS A 63 -12.97 12.71 -12.86
CA LYS A 63 -13.31 13.41 -14.12
C LYS A 63 -12.82 14.85 -14.11
N LYS A 64 -13.09 15.59 -13.03
CA LYS A 64 -12.60 16.96 -12.88
C LYS A 64 -11.08 16.99 -12.69
N ALA A 65 -10.51 16.02 -12.00
CA ALA A 65 -9.06 15.88 -11.84
C ALA A 65 -8.36 15.82 -13.20
N ILE A 66 -8.80 14.93 -14.12
CA ILE A 66 -8.27 14.82 -15.48
C ILE A 66 -8.41 16.15 -16.22
N SER A 67 -9.61 16.73 -16.23
CA SER A 67 -9.86 18.00 -16.94
C SER A 67 -8.95 19.15 -16.46
N CYS A 68 -8.71 19.23 -15.16
CA CYS A 68 -7.79 20.22 -14.58
C CYS A 68 -6.34 19.96 -14.99
N CYS A 69 -5.87 18.71 -14.93
CA CYS A 69 -4.51 18.36 -15.37
C CYS A 69 -4.30 18.64 -16.87
N GLU A 70 -5.27 18.28 -17.72
CA GLU A 70 -5.23 18.58 -19.15
C GLU A 70 -5.21 20.08 -19.42
N LYS A 71 -5.97 20.87 -18.66
CA LYS A 71 -5.94 22.33 -18.76
C LYS A 71 -4.58 22.91 -18.36
N ALA A 72 -3.97 22.39 -17.30
CA ALA A 72 -2.61 22.76 -16.89
C ALA A 72 -1.59 22.46 -18.01
N ILE A 73 -1.69 21.28 -18.64
CA ILE A 73 -0.84 20.85 -19.77
C ILE A 73 -1.08 21.71 -20.99
N GLN A 74 -2.35 22.09 -21.28
CA GLN A 74 -2.69 22.99 -22.39
C GLN A 74 -2.04 24.36 -22.21
N ILE A 75 -2.05 24.89 -20.98
CA ILE A 75 -1.43 26.19 -20.65
C ILE A 75 0.10 26.09 -20.70
N GLN A 76 0.65 25.03 -20.14
CA GLN A 76 2.10 24.80 -20.06
C GLN A 76 2.42 23.35 -20.43
N PRO A 77 2.70 23.03 -21.72
CA PRO A 77 2.94 21.65 -22.18
C PRO A 77 4.14 20.96 -21.52
N ASN A 78 5.12 21.73 -21.08
CA ASN A 78 6.31 21.23 -20.37
C ASN A 78 6.19 21.42 -18.85
N TYR A 79 5.07 20.98 -18.27
CA TYR A 79 4.84 21.02 -16.83
C TYR A 79 4.82 19.58 -16.28
N ALA A 80 5.96 19.11 -15.79
CA ALA A 80 6.17 17.72 -15.36
C ALA A 80 5.16 17.28 -14.29
N GLU A 81 4.86 18.15 -13.31
CA GLU A 81 3.93 17.86 -12.23
C GLU A 81 2.49 17.66 -12.74
N ALA A 82 2.07 18.40 -13.78
CA ALA A 82 0.75 18.20 -14.36
C ALA A 82 0.63 16.86 -15.08
N HIS A 83 1.67 16.44 -15.81
CA HIS A 83 1.73 15.11 -16.42
C HIS A 83 1.74 14.01 -15.34
N ASN A 84 2.49 14.19 -14.26
CA ASN A 84 2.50 13.24 -13.14
C ASN A 84 1.11 13.14 -12.48
N ASN A 85 0.46 14.25 -12.16
CA ASN A 85 -0.87 14.27 -11.54
C ASN A 85 -1.94 13.65 -12.44
N LEU A 86 -1.84 13.86 -13.77
CA LEU A 86 -2.68 13.15 -14.73
C LEU A 86 -2.46 11.65 -14.67
N GLY A 87 -1.19 11.21 -14.62
CA GLY A 87 -0.84 9.79 -14.46
C GLY A 87 -1.42 9.17 -13.20
N VAL A 88 -1.33 9.85 -12.05
CA VAL A 88 -1.93 9.41 -10.78
C VAL A 88 -3.44 9.23 -10.93
N THR A 89 -4.13 10.22 -11.51
CA THR A 89 -5.59 10.14 -11.69
C THR A 89 -6.01 9.02 -12.64
N LEU A 90 -5.26 8.79 -13.72
CA LEU A 90 -5.51 7.70 -14.67
C LEU A 90 -5.28 6.33 -14.02
N GLN A 91 -4.26 6.20 -13.18
CA GLN A 91 -3.98 5.02 -12.37
C GLN A 91 -5.16 4.67 -11.46
N GLU A 92 -5.72 5.65 -10.73
CA GLU A 92 -6.88 5.44 -9.85
C GLU A 92 -8.15 5.02 -10.65
N GLN A 93 -8.22 5.36 -11.94
CA GLN A 93 -9.26 4.86 -12.85
C GLN A 93 -8.95 3.48 -13.46
N GLY A 94 -7.81 2.86 -13.14
CA GLY A 94 -7.39 1.60 -13.73
C GLY A 94 -6.91 1.70 -15.18
N LYS A 95 -6.65 2.90 -15.71
CA LYS A 95 -6.14 3.15 -17.07
C LYS A 95 -4.61 3.11 -17.07
N LEU A 96 -4.06 1.92 -16.80
CA LEU A 96 -2.65 1.76 -16.46
C LEU A 96 -1.71 2.19 -17.59
N ASP A 97 -2.05 1.87 -18.84
CA ASP A 97 -1.24 2.23 -20.01
C ASP A 97 -1.22 3.75 -20.27
N GLU A 98 -2.35 4.43 -20.06
CA GLU A 98 -2.42 5.88 -20.16
C GLU A 98 -1.63 6.54 -19.02
N ALA A 99 -1.70 5.98 -17.81
CA ALA A 99 -0.91 6.43 -16.66
C ALA A 99 0.61 6.32 -16.93
N VAL A 100 1.07 5.18 -17.44
CA VAL A 100 2.48 4.95 -17.81
C VAL A 100 2.94 5.98 -18.85
N ARG A 101 2.12 6.26 -19.87
CA ARG A 101 2.43 7.31 -20.86
C ARG A 101 2.53 8.70 -20.24
N SER A 102 1.64 9.03 -19.31
CA SER A 102 1.65 10.33 -18.62
C SER A 102 2.90 10.49 -17.74
N TYR A 103 3.27 9.47 -16.99
CA TYR A 103 4.54 9.46 -16.23
C TYR A 103 5.77 9.56 -17.14
N ALA A 104 5.78 8.82 -18.26
CA ALA A 104 6.85 8.91 -19.23
C ALA A 104 6.98 10.33 -19.80
N ARG A 105 5.86 11.03 -20.02
CA ARG A 105 5.88 12.43 -20.47
C ARG A 105 6.42 13.36 -19.38
N ALA A 106 6.08 13.13 -18.10
CA ALA A 106 6.66 13.87 -16.98
C ALA A 106 8.19 13.72 -16.95
N LEU A 107 8.69 12.50 -17.17
CA LEU A 107 10.13 12.19 -17.21
C LEU A 107 10.85 12.77 -18.44
N GLN A 108 10.19 12.91 -19.59
CA GLN A 108 10.76 13.62 -20.74
C GLN A 108 10.96 15.12 -20.45
N VAL A 109 10.09 15.72 -19.63
CA VAL A 109 10.19 17.12 -19.22
C VAL A 109 11.20 17.29 -18.08
N LYS A 110 11.18 16.39 -17.10
CA LYS A 110 12.03 16.40 -15.92
C LYS A 110 12.64 15.00 -15.72
N PRO A 111 13.81 14.71 -16.29
CA PRO A 111 14.42 13.35 -16.25
C PRO A 111 14.78 12.86 -14.85
N ASP A 112 15.00 13.74 -13.89
CA ASP A 112 15.29 13.46 -12.48
C ASP A 112 14.07 13.47 -11.57
N TYR A 113 12.87 13.22 -12.14
CA TYR A 113 11.63 13.18 -11.39
C TYR A 113 11.38 11.79 -10.79
N ASP A 114 12.03 11.50 -9.68
CA ASP A 114 12.05 10.18 -9.01
C ASP A 114 10.64 9.65 -8.71
N ILE A 115 9.71 10.52 -8.29
CA ILE A 115 8.32 10.12 -8.00
C ILE A 115 7.64 9.58 -9.27
N ALA A 116 7.73 10.30 -10.39
CA ALA A 116 7.14 9.85 -11.65
C ALA A 116 7.77 8.53 -12.15
N LEU A 117 9.09 8.37 -11.95
CA LEU A 117 9.80 7.14 -12.32
C LEU A 117 9.32 5.95 -11.47
N ALA A 118 9.25 6.11 -10.16
CA ALA A 118 8.78 5.06 -9.26
C ALA A 118 7.34 4.63 -9.56
N LEU A 119 6.45 5.59 -9.81
CA LEU A 119 5.05 5.34 -10.18
C LEU A 119 4.94 4.64 -11.53
N LYS A 120 5.67 5.10 -12.55
CA LYS A 120 5.73 4.44 -13.86
C LYS A 120 6.15 2.98 -13.73
N LEU A 121 7.28 2.72 -13.08
CA LEU A 121 7.82 1.37 -12.87
C LEU A 121 6.82 0.47 -12.11
N HIS A 122 6.10 1.04 -11.14
CA HIS A 122 5.10 0.31 -10.38
C HIS A 122 3.89 -0.09 -11.24
N GLN A 123 3.40 0.82 -12.11
CA GLN A 123 2.32 0.47 -13.02
C GLN A 123 2.75 -0.57 -14.07
N GLN A 124 3.96 -0.47 -14.59
CA GLN A 124 4.51 -1.48 -15.49
C GLN A 124 4.59 -2.86 -14.82
N ALA A 125 4.89 -2.92 -13.50
CA ALA A 125 4.80 -4.17 -12.75
C ALA A 125 3.38 -4.72 -12.68
N HIS A 126 2.40 -3.88 -12.41
CA HIS A 126 0.99 -4.29 -12.41
C HIS A 126 0.54 -4.85 -13.76
N MET A 127 1.14 -4.39 -14.85
CA MET A 127 0.89 -4.86 -16.20
C MET A 127 1.74 -6.08 -16.59
N CYS A 128 2.61 -6.59 -15.72
CA CYS A 128 3.66 -7.56 -16.06
C CYS A 128 4.49 -7.14 -17.29
N ASP A 129 4.71 -5.82 -17.45
CA ASP A 129 5.62 -5.28 -18.46
C ASP A 129 7.06 -5.35 -17.92
N TRP A 130 7.70 -6.46 -18.19
CA TRP A 130 9.04 -6.75 -17.67
C TRP A 130 10.18 -6.01 -18.39
N HIS A 131 9.90 -5.31 -19.48
CA HIS A 131 10.87 -4.39 -20.09
C HIS A 131 11.34 -3.31 -19.11
N ALA A 132 10.49 -2.94 -18.13
CA ALA A 132 10.82 -2.02 -17.05
C ALA A 132 11.93 -2.48 -16.10
N ILE A 133 12.28 -3.77 -16.10
CA ILE A 133 13.32 -4.32 -15.20
C ILE A 133 14.69 -3.73 -15.53
N ALA A 134 15.07 -3.67 -16.80
CA ALA A 134 16.32 -3.11 -17.23
C ALA A 134 16.45 -1.61 -16.87
N GLU A 135 15.35 -0.86 -16.95
CA GLU A 135 15.29 0.56 -16.52
C GLU A 135 15.49 0.67 -14.99
N PHE A 136 14.80 -0.19 -14.22
CA PHE A 136 14.94 -0.20 -12.76
C PHE A 136 16.38 -0.57 -12.33
N GLU A 137 17.04 -1.53 -12.97
CA GLU A 137 18.41 -1.93 -12.67
C GLU A 137 19.40 -0.76 -12.78
N GLN A 138 19.17 0.19 -13.70
CA GLN A 138 20.01 1.37 -13.86
C GLN A 138 19.88 2.36 -12.69
N VAL A 139 18.69 2.44 -12.09
CA VAL A 139 18.36 3.45 -11.06
C VAL A 139 18.22 2.87 -9.64
N GLN A 140 18.26 1.55 -9.48
CA GLN A 140 17.97 0.88 -8.19
C GLN A 140 18.87 1.34 -7.03
N LYS A 141 20.07 1.85 -7.34
CA LYS A 141 21.03 2.32 -6.32
C LYS A 141 20.75 3.74 -5.82
N THR A 142 19.97 4.51 -6.56
CA THR A 142 19.74 5.94 -6.29
C THR A 142 18.28 6.25 -6.05
N LEU A 143 17.35 5.60 -6.77
CA LEU A 143 15.93 5.88 -6.74
C LEU A 143 15.36 5.78 -5.31
N GLY A 144 14.89 6.92 -4.79
CA GLY A 144 14.36 7.05 -3.44
C GLY A 144 15.39 6.92 -2.30
N ILE A 145 16.68 6.72 -2.62
CA ILE A 145 17.78 6.67 -1.65
C ILE A 145 18.49 8.01 -1.60
N MET A 146 18.80 8.55 -2.78
CA MET A 146 19.42 9.85 -2.97
C MET A 146 18.42 10.77 -3.65
N GLY A 147 18.35 12.03 -3.23
CA GLY A 147 17.39 12.98 -3.81
C GLY A 147 15.97 12.83 -3.22
N GLU A 148 14.98 12.88 -4.08
CA GLU A 148 13.56 12.87 -3.70
C GLU A 148 13.13 11.50 -3.14
N ALA A 149 12.39 11.51 -2.03
CA ALA A 149 11.84 10.29 -1.47
C ALA A 149 10.69 9.76 -2.34
N VAL A 150 10.65 8.44 -2.51
CA VAL A 150 9.58 7.76 -3.26
C VAL A 150 8.89 6.73 -2.39
N SER A 151 7.65 6.35 -2.74
CA SER A 151 6.93 5.30 -2.02
C SER A 151 7.76 4.02 -1.95
N THR A 152 8.18 3.67 -0.74
CA THR A 152 9.01 2.49 -0.50
C THR A 152 8.27 1.20 -0.82
N PHE A 153 6.94 1.18 -0.59
CA PHE A 153 6.10 0.00 -0.86
C PHE A 153 6.11 -0.41 -2.34
N SER A 154 6.11 0.56 -3.26
CA SER A 154 6.12 0.29 -4.71
C SER A 154 7.39 -0.41 -5.19
N LEU A 155 8.47 -0.34 -4.42
CA LEU A 155 9.77 -0.91 -4.76
C LEU A 155 10.09 -2.23 -4.04
N LEU A 156 9.32 -2.62 -3.01
CA LEU A 156 9.55 -3.84 -2.23
C LEU A 156 9.59 -5.12 -3.08
N SER A 157 8.81 -5.19 -4.15
CA SER A 157 8.76 -6.36 -5.03
C SER A 157 9.75 -6.31 -6.18
N ARG A 158 10.60 -5.28 -6.26
CA ARG A 158 11.48 -5.04 -7.40
C ARG A 158 12.89 -5.56 -7.21
N GLU A 159 13.35 -5.63 -5.98
CA GLU A 159 14.70 -6.08 -5.67
C GLU A 159 14.76 -6.78 -4.31
N ASP A 160 15.74 -7.67 -4.19
CA ASP A 160 16.10 -8.33 -2.93
C ASP A 160 17.34 -7.64 -2.35
N SER A 161 17.13 -6.49 -1.70
CA SER A 161 18.20 -5.74 -1.05
C SER A 161 17.71 -5.05 0.23
N PRO A 162 17.80 -5.72 1.38
CA PRO A 162 17.41 -5.14 2.67
C PRO A 162 18.12 -3.82 2.98
N VAL A 163 19.40 -3.70 2.60
CA VAL A 163 20.19 -2.46 2.75
C VAL A 163 19.51 -1.29 2.02
N ARG A 164 19.19 -1.46 0.73
CA ARG A 164 18.58 -0.38 -0.05
C ARG A 164 17.15 -0.09 0.42
N GLN A 165 16.40 -1.11 0.84
CA GLN A 165 15.06 -0.90 1.42
C GLN A 165 15.14 -0.06 2.69
N ARG A 166 16.10 -0.34 3.58
CA ARG A 166 16.34 0.49 4.77
C ARG A 166 16.68 1.95 4.38
N LEU A 167 17.62 2.16 3.48
CA LEU A 167 18.01 3.50 3.04
C LEU A 167 16.83 4.30 2.46
N ARG A 168 15.96 3.65 1.66
CA ARG A 168 14.74 4.29 1.13
C ARG A 168 13.77 4.65 2.24
N SER A 169 13.54 3.74 3.18
CA SER A 169 12.62 3.98 4.29
C SER A 169 13.14 5.11 5.19
N GLU A 170 14.44 5.17 5.46
CA GLU A 170 15.07 6.27 6.21
C GLU A 170 14.96 7.61 5.45
N ASN A 171 15.15 7.60 4.12
CA ASN A 171 14.97 8.80 3.31
C ASN A 171 13.52 9.27 3.29
N TRP A 172 12.58 8.33 3.12
CA TRP A 172 11.13 8.59 3.19
C TRP A 172 10.75 9.20 4.54
N ALA A 173 11.10 8.53 5.64
CA ALA A 173 10.77 8.99 6.99
C ALA A 173 11.30 10.41 7.26
N ARG A 174 12.53 10.71 6.82
CA ARG A 174 13.17 12.01 7.01
C ARG A 174 12.48 13.13 6.21
N GLN A 175 11.98 12.84 5.01
CA GLN A 175 11.37 13.86 4.15
C GLN A 175 9.89 14.06 4.45
N GLU A 176 9.14 12.97 4.68
CA GLU A 176 7.70 13.03 4.90
C GLU A 176 7.33 13.42 6.33
N TYR A 177 8.08 12.92 7.33
CA TYR A 177 7.73 13.12 8.73
C TYR A 177 8.70 14.11 9.39
N LYS A 178 8.39 15.38 9.31
CA LYS A 178 9.16 16.40 10.04
C LYS A 178 9.09 16.12 11.52
N LYS A 179 10.21 16.26 12.23
CA LYS A 179 10.26 16.12 13.69
C LYS A 179 9.22 17.02 14.33
N VAL A 180 8.20 16.41 14.88
CA VAL A 180 7.20 17.12 15.64
C VAL A 180 7.74 17.24 17.06
N GLN A 181 8.00 18.47 17.51
CA GLN A 181 8.44 18.74 18.88
C GLN A 181 7.22 18.64 19.82
N THR A 182 6.75 17.44 20.07
CA THR A 182 5.76 17.20 21.11
C THR A 182 6.42 16.43 22.25
N PRO A 183 6.16 16.80 23.52
CA PRO A 183 6.67 16.04 24.66
C PRO A 183 6.23 14.58 24.54
N LEU A 184 7.15 13.65 24.83
CA LEU A 184 6.81 12.25 24.94
C LEU A 184 5.71 12.06 26.00
N PRO A 185 4.76 11.14 25.78
CA PRO A 185 3.84 10.74 26.83
C PRO A 185 4.63 10.31 28.07
N ALA A 186 4.23 10.76 29.25
CA ALA A 186 4.86 10.36 30.48
C ALA A 186 4.72 8.84 30.66
N LYS A 187 5.83 8.15 30.97
CA LYS A 187 5.75 6.74 31.35
C LYS A 187 4.95 6.62 32.64
N PRO A 188 4.08 5.62 32.77
CA PRO A 188 3.35 5.38 34.01
C PRO A 188 4.33 5.21 35.16
N VAL A 189 4.08 5.88 36.28
CA VAL A 189 4.90 5.79 37.50
C VAL A 189 4.81 4.39 38.12
N GLN A 190 3.67 3.72 37.93
CA GLN A 190 3.44 2.33 38.38
C GLN A 190 3.00 1.51 37.17
N LYS A 191 3.35 0.21 37.21
CA LYS A 191 2.90 -0.74 36.19
C LYS A 191 1.36 -0.76 36.20
N PRO A 192 0.70 -0.47 35.05
CA PRO A 192 -0.75 -0.51 34.99
C PRO A 192 -1.28 -1.92 35.26
N THR A 193 -2.46 -2.03 35.85
CA THR A 193 -3.13 -3.32 36.06
C THR A 193 -3.49 -3.98 34.75
N LYS A 194 -3.86 -3.21 33.73
CA LYS A 194 -4.05 -3.64 32.35
C LYS A 194 -3.22 -2.75 31.42
N LEU A 195 -2.60 -3.36 30.40
CA LEU A 195 -1.93 -2.61 29.33
C LEU A 195 -2.97 -2.16 28.29
N ARG A 196 -2.93 -0.88 27.95
CA ARG A 196 -3.80 -0.28 26.93
C ARG A 196 -3.10 -0.30 25.58
N ILE A 197 -3.66 -1.07 24.64
CA ILE A 197 -3.07 -1.25 23.31
C ILE A 197 -3.99 -0.60 22.28
N GLY A 198 -3.47 0.39 21.53
CA GLY A 198 -4.17 1.04 20.43
C GLY A 198 -3.72 0.48 19.08
N TYR A 199 -4.63 -0.10 18.31
CA TYR A 199 -4.41 -0.53 16.94
C TYR A 199 -4.91 0.52 15.96
N PHE A 200 -4.06 0.94 15.03
CA PHE A 200 -4.35 1.98 14.05
C PHE A 200 -4.35 1.40 12.64
N SER A 201 -5.44 1.58 11.89
CA SER A 201 -5.54 1.06 10.52
C SER A 201 -6.59 1.80 9.68
N ALA A 202 -6.33 1.90 8.37
CA ALA A 202 -7.35 2.21 7.37
C ALA A 202 -8.23 0.99 7.04
N ASP A 203 -7.80 -0.23 7.41
CA ASP A 203 -8.33 -1.49 6.92
C ASP A 203 -9.29 -2.18 7.90
N PHE A 204 -9.86 -1.46 8.85
CA PHE A 204 -10.88 -2.00 9.76
C PHE A 204 -12.26 -2.12 9.08
N HIS A 205 -12.27 -2.79 7.94
CA HIS A 205 -13.42 -3.18 7.14
C HIS A 205 -13.15 -4.56 6.53
N ASP A 206 -13.94 -5.01 5.58
CA ASP A 206 -13.69 -6.27 4.87
C ASP A 206 -12.41 -6.17 4.01
N HIS A 207 -11.29 -6.47 4.65
CA HIS A 207 -9.94 -6.38 4.10
C HIS A 207 -9.07 -7.52 4.67
N PRO A 208 -8.07 -8.03 3.92
CA PRO A 208 -7.17 -9.08 4.41
C PRO A 208 -6.55 -8.79 5.77
N THR A 209 -6.10 -7.56 6.04
CA THR A 209 -5.53 -7.18 7.34
C THR A 209 -6.48 -7.45 8.50
N LEU A 210 -7.76 -7.02 8.41
CA LEU A 210 -8.72 -7.28 9.48
C LEU A 210 -9.06 -8.76 9.60
N ARG A 211 -9.16 -9.47 8.45
CA ARG A 211 -9.42 -10.91 8.45
C ARG A 211 -8.31 -11.71 9.14
N LEU A 212 -7.06 -11.28 8.99
CA LEU A 212 -5.91 -11.87 9.70
C LEU A 212 -5.90 -11.49 11.18
N MET A 213 -6.23 -10.23 11.50
CA MET A 213 -6.15 -9.70 12.86
C MET A 213 -7.36 -10.04 13.74
N SER A 214 -8.51 -10.42 13.18
CA SER A 214 -9.74 -10.65 13.97
C SER A 214 -9.56 -11.67 15.08
N GLY A 215 -8.89 -12.78 14.80
CA GLY A 215 -8.59 -13.79 15.81
C GLY A 215 -7.63 -13.29 16.92
N VAL A 216 -6.64 -12.45 16.55
CA VAL A 216 -5.71 -11.84 17.51
C VAL A 216 -6.45 -10.89 18.43
N LEU A 217 -7.29 -10.03 17.86
CA LEU A 217 -8.06 -9.04 18.63
C LEU A 217 -9.04 -9.71 19.61
N ALA A 218 -9.66 -10.81 19.18
CA ALA A 218 -10.54 -11.61 20.04
C ALA A 218 -9.79 -12.41 21.13
N ALA A 219 -8.54 -12.78 20.90
CA ALA A 219 -7.76 -13.62 21.80
C ALA A 219 -7.06 -12.84 22.93
N HIS A 220 -7.16 -11.53 22.97
CA HIS A 220 -6.57 -10.74 24.05
C HIS A 220 -7.26 -11.07 25.40
N ASP A 221 -6.44 -11.39 26.39
CA ASP A 221 -6.90 -11.61 27.76
C ASP A 221 -7.39 -10.27 28.36
N SER A 222 -8.70 -10.10 28.45
CA SER A 222 -9.34 -8.89 28.96
C SER A 222 -9.03 -8.60 30.46
N SER A 223 -8.46 -9.56 31.19
CA SER A 223 -7.97 -9.30 32.55
C SER A 223 -6.64 -8.53 32.55
N ARG A 224 -5.87 -8.60 31.46
CA ARG A 224 -4.52 -8.04 31.32
C ARG A 224 -4.43 -6.89 30.33
N PHE A 225 -5.34 -6.85 29.33
CA PHE A 225 -5.31 -5.90 28.24
C PHE A 225 -6.62 -5.13 28.11
N GLU A 226 -6.53 -3.89 27.66
CA GLU A 226 -7.63 -3.04 27.22
C GLU A 226 -7.33 -2.60 25.78
N ILE A 227 -8.21 -2.96 24.84
CA ILE A 227 -7.96 -2.86 23.41
C ILE A 227 -8.73 -1.71 22.79
N TYR A 228 -8.01 -0.83 22.10
CA TYR A 228 -8.52 0.32 21.38
C TYR A 228 -8.29 0.15 19.88
N ALA A 229 -9.31 0.38 19.05
CA ALA A 229 -9.19 0.40 17.60
C ALA A 229 -9.46 1.80 17.05
N TYR A 230 -8.50 2.34 16.28
CA TYR A 230 -8.61 3.64 15.62
C TYR A 230 -8.69 3.44 14.10
N SER A 231 -9.87 3.65 13.54
CA SER A 231 -10.16 3.44 12.12
C SER A 231 -10.12 4.75 11.37
N TYR A 232 -9.26 4.84 10.34
CA TYR A 232 -9.13 6.05 9.52
C TYR A 232 -9.37 5.81 8.02
N GLY A 233 -9.76 4.61 7.63
CA GLY A 233 -10.17 4.31 6.26
C GLY A 233 -11.63 4.67 5.99
N ALA A 234 -12.03 4.60 4.72
CA ALA A 234 -13.41 4.85 4.32
C ALA A 234 -14.39 3.97 5.11
N THR A 235 -15.47 4.59 5.59
CA THR A 235 -16.49 3.88 6.36
C THR A 235 -17.24 2.92 5.45
N ARG A 236 -16.80 1.67 5.42
CA ARG A 236 -17.48 0.56 4.76
C ARG A 236 -18.25 -0.22 5.82
N HIS A 237 -19.57 -0.05 5.84
CA HIS A 237 -20.44 -0.79 6.73
C HIS A 237 -20.48 -2.27 6.31
N GLY A 238 -19.82 -3.13 7.09
CA GLY A 238 -19.79 -4.58 6.89
C GLY A 238 -19.89 -5.30 8.22
N GLU A 239 -20.27 -6.57 8.21
CA GLU A 239 -20.47 -7.36 9.43
C GLU A 239 -19.16 -7.53 10.21
N ILE A 240 -18.04 -7.75 9.51
CA ILE A 240 -16.73 -7.91 10.15
C ILE A 240 -16.29 -6.64 10.92
N ARG A 241 -16.60 -5.44 10.41
CA ARG A 241 -16.35 -4.17 11.14
C ARG A 241 -17.23 -4.04 12.39
N LYS A 242 -18.51 -4.44 12.30
CA LYS A 242 -19.41 -4.43 13.45
C LYS A 242 -18.98 -5.43 14.54
N GLN A 243 -18.47 -6.59 14.12
CA GLN A 243 -17.92 -7.58 15.03
C GLN A 243 -16.69 -7.04 15.74
N LEU A 244 -15.74 -6.44 15.00
CA LEU A 244 -14.58 -5.78 15.58
C LEU A 244 -14.98 -4.74 16.63
N ALA A 245 -15.95 -3.87 16.31
CA ALA A 245 -16.39 -2.81 17.23
C ALA A 245 -17.02 -3.36 18.53
N LYS A 246 -17.49 -4.61 18.52
CA LYS A 246 -17.99 -5.32 19.72
C LYS A 246 -16.89 -6.08 20.48
N GLN A 247 -15.79 -6.44 19.81
CA GLN A 247 -14.70 -7.23 20.38
C GLN A 247 -13.68 -6.40 21.13
N VAL A 248 -13.55 -5.12 20.76
CA VAL A 248 -12.60 -4.19 21.40
C VAL A 248 -13.27 -3.36 22.47
N ASP A 249 -12.52 -2.93 23.49
CA ASP A 249 -13.03 -2.10 24.58
C ASP A 249 -13.46 -0.71 24.06
N LYS A 250 -12.76 -0.18 23.06
CA LYS A 250 -13.12 1.08 22.43
C LYS A 250 -12.82 1.09 20.93
N PHE A 251 -13.82 1.42 20.14
CA PHE A 251 -13.72 1.65 18.71
C PHE A 251 -13.88 3.13 18.40
N SER A 252 -12.89 3.73 17.76
CA SER A 252 -12.89 5.15 17.37
C SER A 252 -12.79 5.28 15.86
N ASP A 253 -13.81 5.84 15.21
CA ASP A 253 -13.71 6.27 13.82
C ASP A 253 -13.07 7.64 13.78
N ILE A 254 -11.89 7.72 13.18
CA ILE A 254 -11.08 8.94 13.11
C ILE A 254 -10.89 9.43 11.66
N LEU A 255 -11.74 8.94 10.74
CA LEU A 255 -11.77 9.47 9.38
C LEU A 255 -12.17 10.95 9.40
N GLY A 256 -11.37 11.79 8.75
CA GLY A 256 -11.61 13.25 8.71
C GLY A 256 -11.28 14.01 9.99
N VAL A 257 -10.86 13.33 11.07
CA VAL A 257 -10.36 13.98 12.29
C VAL A 257 -8.92 14.42 12.07
N THR A 258 -8.55 15.62 12.53
CA THR A 258 -7.17 16.14 12.37
C THR A 258 -6.16 15.28 13.11
N ASN A 259 -4.90 15.26 12.65
CA ASN A 259 -3.85 14.48 13.32
C ASN A 259 -3.67 14.91 14.78
N LEU A 260 -3.73 16.21 15.06
CA LEU A 260 -3.58 16.74 16.41
C LEU A 260 -4.72 16.31 17.35
N ASP A 261 -5.95 16.29 16.85
CA ASP A 261 -7.11 15.84 17.63
C ASP A 261 -7.03 14.33 17.89
N VAL A 262 -6.61 13.52 16.90
CA VAL A 262 -6.38 12.08 17.09
C VAL A 262 -5.30 11.83 18.12
N VAL A 263 -4.19 12.56 18.05
CA VAL A 263 -3.09 12.46 19.03
C VAL A 263 -3.57 12.81 20.42
N THR A 264 -4.32 13.90 20.55
CA THR A 264 -4.91 14.36 21.84
C THR A 264 -5.85 13.28 22.40
N GLN A 265 -6.72 12.71 21.56
CA GLN A 265 -7.62 11.64 21.94
C GLN A 265 -6.87 10.37 22.38
N ALA A 266 -5.89 9.93 21.60
CA ALA A 266 -5.12 8.72 21.91
C ALA A 266 -4.32 8.85 23.21
N ARG A 267 -3.72 10.04 23.42
CA ARG A 267 -3.01 10.35 24.67
C ARG A 267 -3.94 10.44 25.87
N ALA A 268 -5.15 11.00 25.70
CA ALA A 268 -6.16 11.02 26.76
C ALA A 268 -6.66 9.61 27.14
N HIS A 269 -6.63 8.66 26.19
CA HIS A 269 -6.89 7.24 26.49
C HIS A 269 -5.73 6.58 27.25
N GLY A 270 -4.56 7.23 27.34
CA GLY A 270 -3.41 6.75 28.08
C GLY A 270 -2.84 5.45 27.55
N LEU A 271 -2.71 5.34 26.22
CA LEU A 271 -2.15 4.13 25.58
C LEU A 271 -0.74 3.85 26.08
N ASP A 272 -0.47 2.61 26.43
CA ASP A 272 0.87 2.09 26.76
C ASP A 272 1.61 1.66 25.49
N ILE A 273 0.87 1.11 24.51
CA ILE A 273 1.39 0.63 23.22
C ILE A 273 0.49 1.13 22.10
N ALA A 274 1.08 1.67 21.03
CA ALA A 274 0.40 1.98 19.77
C ALA A 274 0.95 1.09 18.65
N VAL A 275 0.08 0.45 17.91
CA VAL A 275 0.43 -0.48 16.81
C VAL A 275 -0.04 0.08 15.50
N ASP A 276 0.90 0.33 14.58
CA ASP A 276 0.63 0.67 13.19
C ASP A 276 0.43 -0.62 12.38
N LEU A 277 -0.80 -0.85 11.93
CA LEU A 277 -1.14 -2.01 11.09
C LEU A 277 -1.03 -1.69 9.58
N LYS A 278 -0.58 -0.50 9.21
CA LYS A 278 -0.45 -0.06 7.82
C LYS A 278 0.99 0.14 7.39
N GLY A 279 1.79 0.83 8.20
CA GLY A 279 3.09 1.31 7.78
C GLY A 279 3.00 2.10 6.46
N TYR A 280 4.00 2.01 5.58
CA TYR A 280 4.05 2.78 4.33
C TYR A 280 3.23 2.18 3.19
N THR A 281 2.04 1.67 3.48
CA THR A 281 1.09 1.19 2.45
C THR A 281 0.09 2.29 2.06
N GLN A 282 -0.72 2.03 1.03
CA GLN A 282 -1.74 3.00 0.57
C GLN A 282 -2.71 3.40 1.70
N ASN A 283 -3.12 4.66 1.72
CA ASN A 283 -4.00 5.25 2.74
C ASN A 283 -3.43 5.19 4.17
N THR A 284 -2.10 5.22 4.32
CA THR A 284 -1.45 5.29 5.63
C THR A 284 -1.72 6.62 6.32
N ARG A 285 -1.65 6.60 7.67
CA ARG A 285 -1.54 7.78 8.53
C ARG A 285 -0.40 7.59 9.55
N SER A 286 0.72 7.02 9.08
CA SER A 286 1.90 6.80 9.94
C SER A 286 2.49 8.08 10.51
N GLU A 287 2.14 9.27 9.95
CA GLU A 287 2.46 10.57 10.55
C GLU A 287 1.89 10.77 11.96
N LEU A 288 0.81 10.07 12.33
CA LEU A 288 0.29 10.08 13.71
C LEU A 288 1.33 9.58 14.71
N PHE A 289 2.11 8.60 14.32
CA PHE A 289 3.16 8.01 15.16
C PHE A 289 4.36 8.95 15.34
N ALA A 290 4.61 9.86 14.39
CA ALA A 290 5.63 10.88 14.52
C ALA A 290 5.36 11.83 15.72
N TYR A 291 4.10 11.99 16.14
CA TYR A 291 3.70 12.70 17.34
C TYR A 291 3.88 11.89 18.64
N ARG A 292 4.33 10.65 18.59
CA ARG A 292 4.42 9.75 19.74
C ARG A 292 3.07 9.55 20.46
N LEU A 293 2.24 8.68 19.93
CA LEU A 293 0.91 8.35 20.49
C LEU A 293 0.99 7.65 21.84
N ALA A 294 2.01 6.80 22.01
CA ALA A 294 2.25 5.99 23.20
C ALA A 294 3.76 5.90 23.52
N PRO A 295 4.14 5.49 24.74
CA PRO A 295 5.53 5.22 25.12
C PRO A 295 6.22 4.17 24.24
N ILE A 296 5.46 3.17 23.74
CA ILE A 296 5.93 2.12 22.83
C ILE A 296 5.11 2.17 21.55
N GLN A 297 5.80 2.17 20.40
CA GLN A 297 5.18 2.18 19.08
C GLN A 297 5.73 1.05 18.22
N ILE A 298 4.83 0.29 17.59
CA ILE A 298 5.13 -0.98 16.92
C ILE A 298 4.60 -0.94 15.48
N ASN A 299 5.41 -1.33 14.50
CA ASN A 299 4.96 -1.68 13.16
C ASN A 299 4.59 -3.17 13.13
N TYR A 300 3.40 -3.50 12.63
CA TYR A 300 2.97 -4.89 12.53
C TYR A 300 2.12 -5.15 11.30
N LEU A 301 2.41 -6.24 10.62
CA LEU A 301 1.64 -6.93 9.59
C LEU A 301 1.49 -6.20 8.24
N GLY A 302 1.01 -4.95 8.20
CA GLY A 302 0.62 -4.29 6.93
C GLY A 302 1.79 -3.93 6.04
N TYR A 303 2.91 -3.52 6.61
CA TYR A 303 4.14 -3.16 5.90
C TYR A 303 5.30 -4.10 6.27
N PRO A 304 5.70 -5.02 5.38
CA PRO A 304 6.64 -6.07 5.70
C PRO A 304 8.11 -5.64 5.53
N SER A 305 8.47 -4.43 5.95
CA SER A 305 9.83 -3.91 5.90
C SER A 305 10.07 -2.94 7.06
N THR A 306 11.33 -2.54 7.26
CA THR A 306 11.65 -1.48 8.19
C THR A 306 11.01 -0.16 7.76
N MET A 307 10.48 0.60 8.70
CA MET A 307 9.98 1.96 8.44
C MET A 307 11.10 3.00 8.41
N GLY A 308 12.32 2.67 8.89
CA GLY A 308 13.44 3.61 8.90
C GLY A 308 13.15 4.89 9.71
N ALA A 309 12.20 4.84 10.62
CA ALA A 309 11.67 5.99 11.35
C ALA A 309 12.03 5.89 12.85
N ASP A 310 12.58 6.96 13.42
CA ASP A 310 12.99 7.02 14.81
C ASP A 310 11.82 7.03 15.81
N PHE A 311 10.60 7.15 15.32
CA PHE A 311 9.39 7.12 16.13
C PHE A 311 8.72 5.72 16.20
N ILE A 312 9.22 4.73 15.49
CA ILE A 312 8.78 3.33 15.62
C ILE A 312 9.85 2.54 16.37
N ASP A 313 9.49 1.96 17.52
CA ASP A 313 10.45 1.28 18.42
C ASP A 313 10.65 -0.17 18.03
N TYR A 314 9.59 -0.86 17.59
CA TYR A 314 9.61 -2.29 17.32
C TYR A 314 8.91 -2.65 16.02
N ILE A 315 9.36 -3.77 15.44
CA ILE A 315 8.64 -4.51 14.41
C ILE A 315 8.38 -5.94 14.89
N VAL A 316 7.17 -6.46 14.63
CA VAL A 316 6.84 -7.86 14.93
C VAL A 316 7.17 -8.73 13.73
N ALA A 317 7.97 -9.76 13.94
CA ALA A 317 8.43 -10.69 12.92
C ALA A 317 8.56 -12.12 13.45
N ASP A 318 9.05 -13.03 12.63
CA ASP A 318 9.58 -14.33 13.01
C ASP A 318 10.97 -14.56 12.41
N ALA A 319 11.67 -15.60 12.86
CA ALA A 319 13.03 -15.88 12.43
C ALA A 319 13.16 -16.30 10.95
N THR A 320 12.04 -16.62 10.28
CA THR A 320 12.04 -16.96 8.86
C THR A 320 12.03 -15.70 8.00
N VAL A 321 11.20 -14.71 8.37
CA VAL A 321 11.07 -13.47 7.57
C VAL A 321 12.16 -12.44 7.89
N ILE A 322 12.68 -12.45 9.13
CA ILE A 322 13.84 -11.66 9.53
C ILE A 322 14.84 -12.58 10.25
N PRO A 323 15.71 -13.27 9.51
CA PRO A 323 16.78 -14.05 10.12
C PRO A 323 17.72 -13.18 10.95
N GLU A 324 18.41 -13.78 11.93
CA GLU A 324 19.29 -13.06 12.85
C GLU A 324 20.33 -12.20 12.14
N GLU A 325 20.89 -12.71 11.05
CA GLU A 325 21.90 -12.03 10.23
C GLU A 325 21.36 -10.84 9.43
N GLN A 326 20.02 -10.69 9.34
CA GLN A 326 19.37 -9.58 8.64
C GLN A 326 18.92 -8.45 9.58
N ARG A 327 19.05 -8.63 10.88
CA ARG A 327 18.60 -7.65 11.89
C ARG A 327 19.19 -6.25 11.71
N GLU A 328 20.45 -6.17 11.28
CA GLU A 328 21.12 -4.90 11.06
C GLU A 328 20.47 -4.01 9.99
N HIS A 329 19.59 -4.60 9.15
CA HIS A 329 18.88 -3.88 8.10
C HIS A 329 17.55 -3.28 8.56
N TYR A 330 17.21 -3.42 9.84
CA TYR A 330 16.01 -2.84 10.45
C TYR A 330 16.41 -1.75 11.43
N SER A 331 15.69 -0.62 11.40
CA SER A 331 15.90 0.46 12.38
C SER A 331 15.22 0.15 13.70
N GLU A 332 14.17 -0.65 13.65
CA GLU A 332 13.39 -1.08 14.81
C GLU A 332 14.04 -2.26 15.53
N SER A 333 13.76 -2.37 16.83
CA SER A 333 14.01 -3.62 17.56
C SER A 333 13.01 -4.68 17.14
N ILE A 334 13.45 -5.94 16.96
CA ILE A 334 12.59 -7.00 16.44
C ILE A 334 11.97 -7.80 17.59
N ILE A 335 10.64 -7.92 17.57
CA ILE A 335 9.90 -8.83 18.44
C ILE A 335 9.67 -10.11 17.65
N TYR A 336 10.39 -11.18 18.01
CA TYR A 336 10.25 -12.47 17.35
C TYR A 336 9.09 -13.28 17.94
N LEU A 337 8.11 -13.61 17.08
CA LEU A 337 7.11 -14.62 17.39
C LEU A 337 7.68 -16.04 17.11
N PRO A 338 7.27 -17.06 17.90
CA PRO A 338 7.97 -18.37 17.89
C PRO A 338 7.75 -19.19 16.61
N HIS A 339 6.67 -18.98 15.87
CA HIS A 339 6.31 -19.82 14.72
C HIS A 339 6.09 -19.02 13.44
N SER A 340 5.20 -18.02 13.48
CA SER A 340 4.89 -17.15 12.36
C SER A 340 4.46 -15.79 12.88
N TYR A 341 4.98 -14.74 12.25
CA TYR A 341 4.53 -13.38 12.55
C TYR A 341 3.14 -13.10 12.00
N GLN A 342 2.75 -13.81 10.92
CA GLN A 342 1.45 -13.63 10.28
C GLN A 342 0.39 -14.43 11.05
N PRO A 343 -0.61 -13.77 11.63
CA PRO A 343 -1.70 -14.45 12.31
C PRO A 343 -2.65 -15.11 11.29
N ASN A 344 -3.26 -16.20 11.71
CA ASN A 344 -4.33 -16.86 10.96
C ASN A 344 -5.43 -17.27 11.95
N ASP A 345 -6.66 -16.90 11.63
CA ASP A 345 -7.81 -17.32 12.40
C ASP A 345 -8.24 -18.74 12.01
N ASN A 346 -7.96 -19.72 12.85
CA ASN A 346 -8.28 -21.13 12.63
C ASN A 346 -9.75 -21.47 12.98
N THR A 347 -10.53 -20.51 13.46
CA THR A 347 -11.96 -20.68 13.76
C THR A 347 -12.84 -20.36 12.54
N ARG A 348 -12.26 -19.82 11.47
CA ARG A 348 -12.99 -19.50 10.25
C ARG A 348 -13.54 -20.77 9.60
N LYS A 349 -14.82 -20.74 9.30
CA LYS A 349 -15.48 -21.84 8.59
C LYS A 349 -15.10 -21.83 7.12
N ILE A 350 -14.84 -23.01 6.57
CA ILE A 350 -14.73 -23.22 5.13
C ILE A 350 -16.15 -23.14 4.58
N ALA A 351 -16.32 -22.49 3.42
CA ALA A 351 -17.63 -22.38 2.79
C ALA A 351 -18.14 -23.78 2.36
N ASP A 352 -19.39 -24.06 2.71
CA ASP A 352 -20.10 -25.28 2.26
C ASP A 352 -20.58 -25.08 0.81
N SER A 353 -19.65 -24.89 -0.13
CA SER A 353 -19.98 -24.72 -1.55
C SER A 353 -19.46 -25.89 -2.38
N THR A 354 -20.32 -26.44 -3.22
CA THR A 354 -19.96 -27.45 -4.24
C THR A 354 -19.34 -26.78 -5.47
N ILE A 355 -18.20 -26.09 -5.28
CA ILE A 355 -17.48 -25.45 -6.36
C ILE A 355 -16.68 -26.51 -7.11
N THR A 356 -16.81 -26.52 -8.45
CA THR A 356 -16.16 -27.46 -9.36
C THR A 356 -15.07 -26.75 -10.18
N ARG A 357 -14.21 -27.54 -10.87
CA ARG A 357 -13.23 -27.01 -11.83
C ARG A 357 -13.91 -26.26 -12.99
N ALA A 358 -15.06 -26.74 -13.43
CA ALA A 358 -15.84 -26.15 -14.52
C ALA A 358 -16.29 -24.72 -14.20
N ASP A 359 -16.59 -24.40 -12.94
CA ASP A 359 -16.99 -23.06 -12.49
C ASP A 359 -15.86 -22.03 -12.72
N PHE A 360 -14.62 -22.49 -12.86
CA PHE A 360 -13.43 -21.66 -13.12
C PHE A 360 -12.80 -21.91 -14.50
N SER A 361 -13.50 -22.58 -15.40
CA SER A 361 -12.96 -22.93 -16.72
C SER A 361 -11.66 -23.74 -16.66
N LEU A 362 -11.47 -24.53 -15.60
CA LEU A 362 -10.33 -25.41 -15.43
C LEU A 362 -10.63 -26.79 -16.05
N PRO A 363 -9.67 -27.41 -16.76
CA PRO A 363 -9.82 -28.76 -17.26
C PRO A 363 -9.97 -29.81 -16.13
N GLU A 364 -10.80 -30.85 -16.32
CA GLU A 364 -11.13 -31.81 -15.26
C GLU A 364 -9.95 -32.73 -14.89
N ASP A 365 -9.27 -33.30 -15.88
CA ASP A 365 -8.30 -34.38 -15.67
C ASP A 365 -6.84 -33.94 -15.83
N VAL A 366 -6.52 -32.70 -15.47
CA VAL A 366 -5.15 -32.16 -15.58
C VAL A 366 -4.60 -31.65 -14.26
N PHE A 367 -3.28 -31.56 -14.17
CA PHE A 367 -2.65 -30.93 -13.03
C PHE A 367 -2.77 -29.40 -13.14
N VAL A 368 -3.18 -28.74 -12.04
CA VAL A 368 -3.33 -27.28 -11.96
C VAL A 368 -2.28 -26.72 -11.03
N PHE A 369 -1.32 -25.99 -11.58
CA PHE A 369 -0.48 -25.10 -10.80
C PHE A 369 -1.25 -23.80 -10.53
N CYS A 370 -1.14 -23.19 -9.36
CA CYS A 370 -1.84 -21.95 -9.08
C CYS A 370 -0.95 -20.91 -8.37
N CYS A 371 -1.17 -19.63 -8.69
CA CYS A 371 -0.60 -18.50 -7.98
C CYS A 371 -1.59 -17.34 -7.98
N PHE A 372 -2.10 -16.98 -6.80
CA PHE A 372 -3.05 -15.87 -6.63
C PHE A 372 -2.39 -14.61 -6.04
N ASN A 373 -1.10 -14.43 -6.26
CA ASN A 373 -0.43 -13.19 -5.95
C ASN A 373 -0.83 -12.07 -6.91
N ASN A 374 -0.80 -10.83 -6.42
CA ASN A 374 -0.94 -9.65 -7.28
C ASN A 374 0.15 -9.64 -8.36
N ASN A 375 -0.19 -9.20 -9.56
CA ASN A 375 0.66 -9.22 -10.74
C ASN A 375 1.99 -8.50 -10.55
N TYR A 376 2.02 -7.39 -9.81
CA TYR A 376 3.26 -6.65 -9.54
C TYR A 376 4.32 -7.45 -8.75
N LYS A 377 3.93 -8.59 -8.19
CA LYS A 377 4.83 -9.54 -7.50
C LYS A 377 5.36 -10.64 -8.41
N LEU A 378 4.85 -10.75 -9.63
CA LEU A 378 5.29 -11.76 -10.59
C LEU A 378 6.54 -11.26 -11.31
N SER A 379 7.61 -12.03 -11.26
CA SER A 379 8.85 -11.71 -11.98
C SER A 379 9.12 -12.71 -13.08
N PRO A 380 9.98 -12.38 -14.07
CA PRO A 380 10.42 -13.34 -15.10
C PRO A 380 11.00 -14.61 -14.50
N ARG A 381 11.71 -14.52 -13.37
CA ARG A 381 12.37 -15.66 -12.72
C ARG A 381 11.37 -16.74 -12.26
N GLU A 382 10.32 -16.32 -11.53
CA GLU A 382 9.26 -17.25 -11.13
C GLU A 382 8.49 -17.77 -12.35
N PHE A 383 8.22 -16.90 -13.29
CA PHE A 383 7.51 -17.27 -14.52
C PHE A 383 8.29 -18.30 -15.35
N ASP A 384 9.61 -18.15 -15.47
CA ASP A 384 10.50 -19.15 -16.12
C ASP A 384 10.41 -20.52 -15.45
N ILE A 385 10.31 -20.56 -14.11
CA ILE A 385 10.13 -21.82 -13.38
C ILE A 385 8.78 -22.44 -13.73
N TRP A 386 7.71 -21.65 -13.74
CA TRP A 386 6.37 -22.14 -14.07
C TRP A 386 6.28 -22.63 -15.51
N MET A 387 6.89 -21.94 -16.46
CA MET A 387 6.92 -22.40 -17.87
C MET A 387 7.65 -23.73 -18.01
N ARG A 388 8.77 -23.93 -17.34
CA ARG A 388 9.47 -25.23 -17.30
C ARG A 388 8.63 -26.34 -16.65
N LEU A 389 7.84 -26.02 -15.63
CA LEU A 389 6.91 -26.98 -15.02
C LEU A 389 5.80 -27.35 -16.01
N LEU A 390 5.19 -26.40 -16.69
CA LEU A 390 4.19 -26.66 -17.72
C LEU A 390 4.75 -27.53 -18.86
N GLN A 391 6.00 -27.30 -19.30
CA GLN A 391 6.65 -28.11 -20.32
C GLN A 391 6.92 -29.57 -19.88
N LYS A 392 7.15 -29.80 -18.57
CA LYS A 392 7.45 -31.12 -18.02
C LYS A 392 6.23 -31.93 -17.63
N VAL A 393 5.10 -31.28 -17.36
CA VAL A 393 3.86 -31.89 -16.92
C VAL A 393 2.82 -31.73 -18.04
N ASP A 394 2.69 -32.76 -18.87
CA ASP A 394 1.79 -32.72 -20.01
C ASP A 394 0.36 -32.39 -19.62
N GLY A 395 -0.29 -31.56 -20.44
CA GLY A 395 -1.68 -31.11 -20.23
C GLY A 395 -1.92 -30.20 -19.04
N SER A 396 -0.93 -29.99 -18.14
CA SER A 396 -1.12 -29.12 -16.98
C SER A 396 -1.39 -27.67 -17.37
N VAL A 397 -2.04 -26.93 -16.48
CA VAL A 397 -2.34 -25.50 -16.64
C VAL A 397 -1.81 -24.70 -15.46
N LEU A 398 -1.54 -23.41 -15.69
CA LEU A 398 -1.21 -22.43 -14.65
C LEU A 398 -2.41 -21.52 -14.41
N TRP A 399 -2.95 -21.54 -13.21
CA TRP A 399 -4.10 -20.76 -12.79
C TRP A 399 -3.66 -19.53 -12.00
N LEU A 400 -3.87 -18.35 -12.58
CA LEU A 400 -3.44 -17.05 -12.04
C LEU A 400 -4.65 -16.19 -11.64
N LEU A 401 -4.43 -15.23 -10.77
CA LEU A 401 -5.44 -14.23 -10.42
C LEU A 401 -5.61 -13.26 -11.60
N ARG A 402 -6.86 -13.06 -12.06
CA ARG A 402 -7.19 -12.00 -13.01
C ARG A 402 -7.08 -10.63 -12.32
N SER A 403 -6.30 -9.74 -12.88
CA SER A 403 -6.08 -8.41 -12.34
C SER A 403 -6.40 -7.31 -13.35
N ASN A 404 -5.78 -7.35 -14.52
CA ASN A 404 -6.00 -6.39 -15.60
C ASN A 404 -5.63 -7.01 -16.95
N ARG A 405 -6.24 -6.51 -18.02
CA ARG A 405 -6.06 -7.03 -19.38
C ARG A 405 -4.62 -6.96 -19.89
N TRP A 406 -3.88 -5.92 -19.53
CA TRP A 406 -2.49 -5.75 -20.00
C TRP A 406 -1.57 -6.82 -19.43
N ALA A 407 -1.77 -7.20 -18.17
CA ALA A 407 -1.02 -8.29 -17.56
C ALA A 407 -1.36 -9.63 -18.21
N GLU A 408 -2.64 -9.89 -18.52
CA GLU A 408 -3.05 -11.09 -19.25
C GLU A 408 -2.36 -11.16 -20.63
N ASP A 409 -2.46 -10.08 -21.40
CA ASP A 409 -1.86 -9.98 -22.73
C ASP A 409 -0.33 -10.16 -22.69
N ASN A 410 0.33 -9.58 -21.69
CA ASN A 410 1.78 -9.69 -21.55
C ASN A 410 2.20 -11.10 -21.09
N LEU A 411 1.49 -11.69 -20.13
CA LEU A 411 1.79 -13.06 -19.66
C LEU A 411 1.55 -14.10 -20.74
N TYR A 412 0.53 -13.94 -21.61
CA TYR A 412 0.35 -14.80 -22.77
C TYR A 412 1.54 -14.71 -23.73
N LYS A 413 1.99 -13.51 -24.09
CA LYS A 413 3.17 -13.31 -24.94
C LYS A 413 4.44 -13.90 -24.33
N GLU A 414 4.60 -13.73 -23.01
CA GLU A 414 5.76 -14.27 -22.29
C GLU A 414 5.74 -15.80 -22.21
N ALA A 415 4.55 -16.43 -22.15
CA ALA A 415 4.41 -17.88 -22.23
C ALA A 415 4.80 -18.41 -23.61
N GLU A 416 4.26 -17.80 -24.67
CA GLU A 416 4.59 -18.14 -26.05
C GLU A 416 6.08 -17.97 -26.35
N ALA A 417 6.68 -16.87 -25.89
CA ALA A 417 8.13 -16.62 -26.03
C ALA A 417 9.00 -17.70 -25.37
N ARG A 418 8.45 -18.42 -24.38
CA ARG A 418 9.08 -19.56 -23.69
C ARG A 418 8.65 -20.91 -24.21
N GLY A 419 7.92 -20.96 -25.34
CA GLY A 419 7.49 -22.19 -25.98
C GLY A 419 6.35 -22.92 -25.25
N VAL A 420 5.54 -22.20 -24.49
CA VAL A 420 4.33 -22.71 -23.83
C VAL A 420 3.11 -22.09 -24.49
N ASP A 421 2.15 -22.93 -24.89
CA ASP A 421 0.88 -22.48 -25.43
C ASP A 421 0.13 -21.59 -24.43
N ALA A 422 -0.24 -20.40 -24.85
CA ALA A 422 -0.93 -19.41 -24.02
C ALA A 422 -2.25 -19.94 -23.42
N SER A 423 -2.92 -20.87 -24.09
CA SER A 423 -4.15 -21.52 -23.60
C SER A 423 -3.96 -22.30 -22.28
N ARG A 424 -2.71 -22.59 -21.92
CA ARG A 424 -2.36 -23.24 -20.65
C ARG A 424 -2.25 -22.26 -19.48
N ILE A 425 -2.40 -20.95 -19.72
CA ILE A 425 -2.52 -19.93 -18.67
C ILE A 425 -4.01 -19.61 -18.52
N VAL A 426 -4.57 -19.92 -17.36
CA VAL A 426 -5.98 -19.68 -17.04
C VAL A 426 -6.06 -18.58 -15.98
N PHE A 427 -6.99 -17.63 -16.15
CA PHE A 427 -7.17 -16.54 -15.19
C PHE A 427 -8.47 -16.73 -14.39
N ALA A 428 -8.32 -16.68 -13.06
CA ALA A 428 -9.44 -16.72 -12.11
C ALA A 428 -10.06 -15.34 -11.97
N GLU A 429 -11.38 -15.25 -12.16
CA GLU A 429 -12.14 -14.05 -11.75
C GLU A 429 -12.04 -13.83 -10.24
N MET A 430 -11.88 -12.57 -9.82
CA MET A 430 -12.06 -12.24 -8.41
C MET A 430 -13.54 -12.34 -8.05
N THR A 431 -13.92 -13.47 -7.47
CA THR A 431 -15.25 -13.58 -6.87
C THR A 431 -15.19 -13.20 -5.40
N PRO A 432 -16.24 -12.58 -4.84
CA PRO A 432 -16.29 -12.25 -3.41
C PRO A 432 -16.03 -13.47 -2.50
N HIS A 433 -16.39 -14.67 -2.95
CA HIS A 433 -16.21 -15.92 -2.21
C HIS A 433 -14.76 -16.46 -2.27
N VAL A 434 -14.04 -16.27 -3.38
CA VAL A 434 -12.65 -16.73 -3.50
C VAL A 434 -11.68 -15.85 -2.70
N VAL A 435 -12.00 -14.57 -2.53
CA VAL A 435 -11.18 -13.64 -1.72
C VAL A 435 -11.48 -13.78 -0.23
N THR A 436 -12.66 -14.27 0.15
CA THR A 436 -13.11 -14.32 1.54
C THR A 436 -12.83 -15.64 2.23
N ASP A 437 -12.69 -16.73 1.49
CA ASP A 437 -12.42 -18.05 2.04
C ASP A 437 -11.01 -18.54 1.71
N PRO A 438 -10.39 -19.34 2.59
CA PRO A 438 -9.08 -19.92 2.28
C PRO A 438 -9.16 -20.70 0.96
N PRO A 439 -8.03 -20.84 0.24
CA PRO A 439 -8.01 -21.49 -1.04
C PRO A 439 -8.70 -22.85 -0.93
N LEU A 440 -9.62 -23.10 -1.83
CA LEU A 440 -10.35 -24.34 -1.96
C LEU A 440 -9.38 -25.51 -1.87
N ALA A 441 -9.51 -26.31 -0.83
CA ALA A 441 -8.87 -27.61 -0.74
C ALA A 441 -9.58 -28.49 -1.78
N PHE A 442 -9.12 -28.47 -3.02
CA PHE A 442 -9.52 -29.49 -3.98
C PHE A 442 -9.10 -30.84 -3.43
N GLY A 443 -10.11 -31.69 -3.23
CA GLY A 443 -10.00 -32.96 -2.53
C GLY A 443 -8.78 -33.77 -2.92
N SER A 444 -8.26 -34.45 -1.96
CA SER A 444 -7.08 -35.27 -1.97
C SER A 444 -7.21 -36.45 -2.94
N GLN A 445 -6.94 -36.21 -4.22
CA GLN A 445 -6.36 -37.23 -5.07
C GLN A 445 -5.14 -36.61 -5.76
N GLY A 446 -3.99 -36.68 -5.10
CA GLY A 446 -2.68 -36.65 -5.71
C GLY A 446 -2.05 -35.28 -6.05
N GLY A 447 -2.37 -34.19 -5.38
CA GLY A 447 -1.66 -32.93 -5.61
C GLY A 447 -1.44 -32.15 -4.32
N GLN A 448 -0.20 -32.07 -3.85
CA GLN A 448 0.16 -31.12 -2.78
C GLN A 448 -0.06 -29.70 -3.29
N VAL A 449 -1.08 -29.03 -2.75
CA VAL A 449 -1.18 -27.56 -2.85
C VAL A 449 -0.06 -26.99 -1.99
N ASN A 450 1.00 -26.55 -2.65
CA ASN A 450 2.12 -25.93 -1.97
C ASN A 450 1.65 -24.58 -1.44
N ARG A 451 1.39 -24.50 -0.13
CA ARG A 451 1.07 -23.26 0.59
C ARG A 451 2.34 -22.40 0.73
N SER A 452 2.94 -22.03 -0.38
CA SER A 452 4.03 -21.06 -0.32
C SER A 452 3.44 -19.66 -0.38
N HIS A 453 3.12 -19.10 0.79
CA HIS A 453 3.10 -17.66 0.97
C HIS A 453 4.56 -17.17 0.82
N HIS A 454 5.02 -17.00 -0.40
CA HIS A 454 6.28 -16.34 -0.61
C HIS A 454 6.09 -14.84 -0.34
N HIS A 455 6.46 -14.42 0.87
CA HIS A 455 6.98 -13.08 1.07
C HIS A 455 8.19 -12.89 0.16
N PRO A 456 8.39 -11.71 -0.43
CA PRO A 456 9.55 -11.43 -1.29
C PRO A 456 10.90 -11.56 -0.60
N PHE A 457 10.95 -11.96 0.67
CA PHE A 457 12.17 -12.10 1.48
C PHE A 457 12.62 -13.55 1.71
N ALA A 458 11.91 -14.55 1.24
CA ALA A 458 12.40 -15.91 1.33
C ALA A 458 13.37 -16.19 0.15
N GLY A 459 14.61 -15.78 0.31
CA GLY A 459 15.72 -16.25 -0.51
C GLY A 459 15.84 -17.77 -0.38
N SER A 460 15.22 -18.51 -1.27
CA SER A 460 15.40 -19.95 -1.34
C SER A 460 16.80 -20.24 -1.86
N ARG A 461 17.75 -20.50 -0.97
CA ARG A 461 18.87 -21.35 -1.31
C ARG A 461 18.31 -22.76 -1.46
N VAL A 462 18.11 -23.16 -2.70
CA VAL A 462 18.09 -24.59 -3.05
C VAL A 462 19.48 -24.90 -3.57
N GLY A 463 20.22 -25.75 -2.82
CA GLY A 463 21.45 -26.36 -3.26
C GLY A 463 21.23 -27.36 -4.40
#